data_fab1166039abc52bd664760432925ee0
#
_entry.id   fab1166039abc52bd664760432925ee0
#
_cell.length_a   1.000
_cell.length_b   1.000
_cell.length_c   1.000
_cell.angle_alpha   90.00
_cell.angle_beta   90.00
_cell.angle_gamma   90.00
#
_symmetry.space_group_name_H-M   'P 1'
#
loop_
_entity.id
_entity.type
_entity.pdbx_description
1 polymer ?
#
loop_
_entity_poly.entity_id
_entity_poly.type
_entity_poly.pdbx_seq_one_letter_code
_entity_poly.pdbx_strand_id
1 'polypeptide(L)'
;WYGAFGMQSVVFAWLVTMVLREPAERVGLAQMSLLLPGMLLILIAGVLADRIGQRRQAAWSQLFAGLMPLFLALAVYVQALSFAVMIGYALLMGCASAFLTPARDGLLNHVAGADVQRAVIQASLCQFGFQILGYSFAGLADTLGAEIILVVQSLVLLLGVWAYMQLREVTPRVASEGAQEDVLTSLLDGARTVISNP
;
A
#
# COMPACT_ATOMS: atom_id res chain seq x y z
N TRP A 1 -7.99 3.06 1.94
CA TRP A 1 -6.60 3.09 1.51
C TRP A 1 -6.21 4.43 0.86
N TYR A 2 -6.86 4.83 -0.20
CA TYR A 2 -6.43 5.97 -1.02
C TYR A 2 -6.38 7.31 -0.28
N GLY A 3 -7.35 7.60 0.58
CA GLY A 3 -7.31 8.80 1.42
C GLY A 3 -6.13 8.78 2.40
N ALA A 4 -5.88 7.63 3.03
CA ALA A 4 -4.73 7.44 3.90
C ALA A 4 -3.39 7.55 3.15
N PHE A 5 -3.33 7.06 1.91
CA PHE A 5 -2.16 7.23 1.04
C PHE A 5 -1.90 8.71 0.70
N GLY A 6 -2.97 9.47 0.43
CA GLY A 6 -2.87 10.93 0.24
C GLY A 6 -2.32 11.62 1.48
N MET A 7 -2.86 11.31 2.67
CA MET A 7 -2.34 11.84 3.95
C MET A 7 -0.86 11.50 4.14
N GLN A 8 -0.49 10.23 3.93
CA GLN A 8 0.88 9.76 4.08
C GLN A 8 1.86 10.51 3.19
N SER A 9 1.53 10.72 1.92
CA SER A 9 2.43 11.36 0.96
C SER A 9 2.83 12.76 1.40
N VAL A 10 1.91 13.52 1.97
CA VAL A 10 2.17 14.88 2.46
C VAL A 10 2.86 14.85 3.81
N VAL A 11 2.29 14.13 4.80
CA VAL A 11 2.83 14.13 6.18
C VAL A 11 4.23 13.53 6.22
N PHE A 12 4.49 12.48 5.43
CA PHE A 12 5.81 11.87 5.38
C PHE A 12 6.87 12.86 4.87
N ALA A 13 6.60 13.53 3.75
CA ALA A 13 7.49 14.55 3.22
C ALA A 13 7.65 15.72 4.21
N TRP A 14 6.56 16.16 4.83
CA TRP A 14 6.56 17.25 5.80
C TRP A 14 7.41 16.90 7.04
N LEU A 15 7.29 15.70 7.60
CA LEU A 15 8.10 15.25 8.75
C LEU A 15 9.60 15.23 8.41
N VAL A 16 9.99 14.76 7.23
CA VAL A 16 11.40 14.71 6.84
C VAL A 16 11.96 16.11 6.58
N THR A 17 11.18 16.99 5.93
CA THR A 17 11.65 18.32 5.51
C THR A 17 11.52 19.37 6.60
N MET A 18 10.40 19.43 7.30
CA MET A 18 10.08 20.51 8.24
C MET A 18 10.45 20.15 9.68
N VAL A 19 10.22 18.93 10.12
CA VAL A 19 10.50 18.49 11.49
C VAL A 19 11.97 18.07 11.63
N LEU A 20 12.43 17.14 10.79
CA LEU A 20 13.81 16.66 10.84
C LEU A 20 14.80 17.60 10.13
N ARG A 21 14.31 18.50 9.27
CA ARG A 21 15.12 19.45 8.49
C ARG A 21 16.24 18.78 7.70
N GLU A 22 15.94 17.62 7.16
CA GLU A 22 16.91 16.85 6.38
C GLU A 22 17.13 17.49 4.98
N PRO A 23 18.35 17.37 4.43
CA PRO A 23 18.65 17.86 3.10
C PRO A 23 17.90 17.06 2.02
N ALA A 24 17.75 17.66 0.84
CA ALA A 24 16.97 17.08 -0.28
C ALA A 24 17.40 15.66 -0.67
N GLU A 25 18.69 15.34 -0.55
CA GLU A 25 19.23 14.00 -0.80
C GLU A 25 18.62 12.96 0.12
N ARG A 26 18.49 13.26 1.42
CA ARG A 26 17.89 12.36 2.40
C ARG A 26 16.38 12.28 2.24
N VAL A 27 15.71 13.35 1.83
CA VAL A 27 14.30 13.31 1.45
C VAL A 27 14.09 12.33 0.30
N GLY A 28 14.93 12.38 -0.73
CA GLY A 28 14.94 11.44 -1.84
C GLY A 28 15.14 9.99 -1.38
N LEU A 29 16.11 9.74 -0.50
CA LEU A 29 16.35 8.40 0.07
C LEU A 29 15.14 7.88 0.86
N ALA A 30 14.50 8.74 1.65
CA ALA A 30 13.30 8.37 2.39
C ALA A 30 12.14 7.99 1.45
N GLN A 31 11.93 8.76 0.37
CA GLN A 31 10.92 8.44 -0.65
C GLN A 31 11.24 7.15 -1.42
N MET A 32 12.50 6.92 -1.77
CA MET A 32 12.93 5.66 -2.38
C MET A 32 12.66 4.46 -1.46
N SER A 33 12.85 4.62 -0.16
CA SER A 33 12.58 3.55 0.82
C SER A 33 11.11 3.15 0.88
N LEU A 34 10.17 4.05 0.56
CA LEU A 34 8.75 3.72 0.41
C LEU A 34 8.47 2.87 -0.84
N LEU A 35 9.20 3.11 -1.93
CA LEU A 35 8.94 2.48 -3.22
C LEU A 35 9.71 1.16 -3.41
N LEU A 36 10.90 1.07 -2.84
CA LEU A 36 11.81 -0.06 -3.03
C LEU A 36 11.19 -1.42 -2.69
N PRO A 37 10.50 -1.61 -1.55
CA PRO A 37 9.85 -2.89 -1.26
C PRO A 37 8.77 -3.25 -2.29
N GLY A 38 8.05 -2.25 -2.81
CA GLY A 38 7.05 -2.45 -3.87
C GLY A 38 7.65 -3.09 -5.11
N MET A 39 8.81 -2.58 -5.55
CA MET A 39 9.50 -3.12 -6.74
C MET A 39 10.03 -4.54 -6.52
N LEU A 40 10.55 -4.83 -5.33
CA LEU A 40 11.18 -6.12 -5.04
C LEU A 40 10.18 -7.21 -4.68
N LEU A 41 9.09 -6.87 -3.99
CA LEU A 41 8.18 -7.84 -3.40
C LEU A 41 6.89 -8.07 -4.20
N ILE A 42 6.61 -7.26 -5.23
CA ILE A 42 5.32 -7.32 -5.96
C ILE A 42 5.04 -8.71 -6.56
N LEU A 43 6.07 -9.37 -7.11
CA LEU A 43 5.93 -10.70 -7.69
C LEU A 43 5.62 -11.75 -6.61
N ILE A 44 6.35 -11.70 -5.50
CA ILE A 44 6.14 -12.60 -4.35
C ILE A 44 4.76 -12.36 -3.76
N ALA A 45 4.36 -11.09 -3.65
CA ALA A 45 3.07 -10.70 -3.12
C ALA A 45 1.91 -11.17 -4.00
N GLY A 46 2.07 -11.18 -5.32
CA GLY A 46 1.09 -11.74 -6.26
C GLY A 46 0.90 -13.24 -6.07
N VAL A 47 2.00 -14.01 -6.07
CA VAL A 47 1.95 -15.45 -5.83
C VAL A 47 1.34 -15.79 -4.46
N LEU A 48 1.65 -15.00 -3.45
CA LEU A 48 1.09 -15.20 -2.11
C LEU A 48 -0.42 -14.90 -2.07
N ALA A 49 -0.89 -13.88 -2.81
CA ALA A 49 -2.31 -13.55 -2.94
C ALA A 49 -3.12 -14.72 -3.51
N ASP A 50 -2.55 -15.43 -4.47
CA ASP A 50 -3.20 -16.59 -5.08
C ASP A 50 -3.24 -17.81 -4.13
N ARG A 51 -2.24 -17.95 -3.25
CA ARG A 51 -2.14 -19.09 -2.31
C ARG A 51 -3.00 -18.90 -1.06
N ILE A 52 -2.91 -17.77 -0.39
CA ILE A 52 -3.60 -17.54 0.90
C ILE A 52 -4.97 -16.87 0.75
N GLY A 53 -5.30 -16.44 -0.48
CA GLY A 53 -6.53 -15.74 -0.81
C GLY A 53 -6.38 -14.21 -0.70
N GLN A 54 -6.84 -13.53 -1.75
CA GLN A 54 -6.69 -12.09 -1.91
C GLN A 54 -7.33 -11.28 -0.77
N ARG A 55 -8.50 -11.70 -0.28
CA ARG A 55 -9.18 -11.07 0.87
C ARG A 55 -8.33 -11.11 2.14
N ARG A 56 -7.79 -12.29 2.46
CA ARG A 56 -6.95 -12.48 3.65
C ARG A 56 -5.68 -11.64 3.57
N GLN A 57 -5.00 -11.69 2.44
CA GLN A 57 -3.79 -10.89 2.21
C GLN A 57 -4.09 -9.41 2.33
N ALA A 58 -5.17 -8.91 1.69
CA ALA A 58 -5.57 -7.51 1.77
C ALA A 58 -5.86 -7.10 3.22
N ALA A 59 -6.61 -7.91 3.98
CA ALA A 59 -6.94 -7.61 5.37
C ALA A 59 -5.69 -7.54 6.27
N TRP A 60 -4.76 -8.50 6.17
CA TRP A 60 -3.52 -8.50 6.95
C TRP A 60 -2.59 -7.37 6.58
N SER A 61 -2.39 -7.11 5.28
CA SER A 61 -1.56 -6.00 4.81
C SER A 61 -2.14 -4.65 5.24
N GLN A 62 -3.47 -4.52 5.19
CA GLN A 62 -4.17 -3.31 5.62
C GLN A 62 -4.07 -3.11 7.14
N LEU A 63 -4.18 -4.19 7.94
CA LEU A 63 -3.99 -4.14 9.38
C LEU A 63 -2.57 -3.68 9.73
N PHE A 64 -1.58 -4.29 9.09
CA PHE A 64 -0.18 -3.92 9.28
C PHE A 64 0.06 -2.45 8.91
N ALA A 65 -0.43 -2.02 7.73
CA ALA A 65 -0.35 -0.62 7.28
C ALA A 65 -1.06 0.34 8.24
N GLY A 66 -2.16 -0.08 8.87
CA GLY A 66 -2.91 0.73 9.82
C GLY A 66 -2.20 0.93 11.17
N LEU A 67 -1.39 -0.04 11.59
CA LEU A 67 -0.63 0.07 12.85
C LEU A 67 0.61 0.97 12.71
N MET A 68 1.22 1.03 11.52
CA MET A 68 2.48 1.76 11.31
C MET A 68 2.37 3.28 11.59
N PRO A 69 1.32 4.00 11.15
CA PRO A 69 1.18 5.41 11.48
C PRO A 69 1.04 5.69 12.99
N LEU A 70 0.49 4.74 13.78
CA LEU A 70 0.43 4.89 15.23
C LEU A 70 1.82 4.84 15.86
N PHE A 71 2.69 3.95 15.39
CA PHE A 71 4.08 3.92 15.86
C PHE A 71 4.81 5.21 15.50
N LEU A 72 4.57 5.75 14.30
CA LEU A 72 5.16 7.02 13.90
C LEU A 72 4.59 8.18 14.71
N ALA A 73 3.27 8.22 14.96
CA ALA A 73 2.63 9.22 15.81
C ALA A 73 3.21 9.19 17.24
N LEU A 74 3.41 7.99 17.79
CA LEU A 74 4.06 7.83 19.09
C LEU A 74 5.50 8.35 19.08
N ALA A 75 6.28 8.03 18.05
CA ALA A 75 7.65 8.51 17.92
C ALA A 75 7.74 10.05 17.82
N VAL A 76 6.77 10.68 17.14
CA VAL A 76 6.64 12.15 17.09
C VAL A 76 6.28 12.68 18.47
N TYR A 77 5.29 12.11 19.14
CA TYR A 77 4.82 12.54 20.46
C TYR A 77 5.90 12.47 21.54
N VAL A 78 6.68 11.38 21.58
CA VAL A 78 7.79 11.23 22.55
C VAL A 78 9.08 11.93 22.12
N GLN A 79 9.02 12.71 21.02
CA GLN A 79 10.18 13.43 20.45
C GLN A 79 11.37 12.51 20.12
N ALA A 80 11.11 11.25 19.84
CA ALA A 80 12.10 10.24 19.42
C ALA A 80 12.20 10.09 17.90
N LEU A 81 11.62 11.04 17.13
CA LEU A 81 11.66 11.01 15.68
C LEU A 81 13.10 11.20 15.20
N SER A 82 13.56 10.27 14.36
CA SER A 82 14.88 10.31 13.72
C SER A 82 14.77 9.89 12.26
N PHE A 83 15.78 10.22 11.47
CA PHE A 83 15.83 9.80 10.08
C PHE A 83 15.77 8.26 9.93
N ALA A 84 16.43 7.52 10.83
CA ALA A 84 16.38 6.06 10.86
C ALA A 84 14.96 5.53 11.11
N VAL A 85 14.20 6.15 12.01
CA VAL A 85 12.78 5.83 12.26
C VAL A 85 11.95 6.07 11.02
N MET A 86 12.18 7.17 10.29
CA MET A 86 11.49 7.47 9.03
C MET A 86 11.78 6.44 7.94
N ILE A 87 13.05 6.02 7.79
CA ILE A 87 13.43 4.95 6.85
C ILE A 87 12.77 3.62 7.23
N GLY A 88 12.81 3.25 8.51
CA GLY A 88 12.15 2.03 9.02
C GLY A 88 10.65 2.04 8.72
N TYR A 89 9.97 3.14 9.03
CA TYR A 89 8.56 3.34 8.70
C TYR A 89 8.30 3.22 7.19
N ALA A 90 9.13 3.87 6.36
CA ALA A 90 9.00 3.86 4.92
C ALA A 90 9.11 2.44 4.35
N LEU A 91 10.11 1.68 4.77
CA LEU A 91 10.29 0.28 4.34
C LEU A 91 9.10 -0.59 4.75
N LEU A 92 8.63 -0.47 5.99
CA LEU A 92 7.49 -1.26 6.48
C LEU A 92 6.19 -0.91 5.75
N MET A 93 5.93 0.37 5.51
CA MET A 93 4.77 0.81 4.71
C MET A 93 4.89 0.40 3.25
N GLY A 94 6.09 0.46 2.69
CA GLY A 94 6.37 -0.05 1.34
C GLY A 94 6.09 -1.55 1.22
N CYS A 95 6.50 -2.35 2.21
CA CYS A 95 6.16 -3.77 2.29
C CYS A 95 4.64 -3.99 2.36
N ALA A 96 3.95 -3.28 3.26
CA ALA A 96 2.49 -3.38 3.37
C ALA A 96 1.80 -3.07 2.04
N SER A 97 2.23 -2.02 1.35
CA SER A 97 1.72 -1.61 0.04
C SER A 97 1.98 -2.66 -1.05
N ALA A 98 3.19 -3.26 -1.05
CA ALA A 98 3.57 -4.30 -1.99
C ALA A 98 2.63 -5.52 -1.94
N PHE A 99 2.25 -5.94 -0.73
CA PHE A 99 1.32 -7.05 -0.54
C PHE A 99 -0.15 -6.66 -0.73
N LEU A 100 -0.54 -5.43 -0.38
CA LEU A 100 -1.91 -4.98 -0.51
C LEU A 100 -2.33 -4.78 -1.96
N THR A 101 -1.46 -4.22 -2.80
CA THR A 101 -1.80 -3.82 -4.17
C THR A 101 -2.31 -4.99 -5.02
N PRO A 102 -1.57 -6.12 -5.19
CA PRO A 102 -2.06 -7.22 -6.02
C PRO A 102 -3.31 -7.88 -5.44
N ALA A 103 -3.41 -7.98 -4.11
CA ALA A 103 -4.58 -8.53 -3.45
C ALA A 103 -5.85 -7.70 -3.70
N ARG A 104 -5.73 -6.38 -3.63
CA ARG A 104 -6.84 -5.45 -3.89
C ARG A 104 -7.26 -5.47 -5.35
N ASP A 105 -6.31 -5.43 -6.27
CA ASP A 105 -6.58 -5.40 -7.70
C ASP A 105 -7.19 -6.74 -8.16
N GLY A 106 -6.76 -7.85 -7.60
CA GLY A 106 -7.40 -9.14 -7.80
C GLY A 106 -8.84 -9.17 -7.30
N LEU A 107 -9.12 -8.65 -6.09
CA LEU A 107 -10.49 -8.54 -5.57
C LEU A 107 -11.37 -7.66 -6.46
N LEU A 108 -10.85 -6.55 -6.98
CA LEU A 108 -11.58 -5.68 -7.90
C LEU A 108 -11.99 -6.44 -9.16
N ASN A 109 -11.06 -7.19 -9.77
CA ASN A 109 -11.34 -7.99 -10.96
C ASN A 109 -12.41 -9.07 -10.71
N HIS A 110 -12.39 -9.69 -9.52
CA HIS A 110 -13.42 -10.67 -9.15
C HIS A 110 -14.81 -10.07 -9.01
N VAL A 111 -14.90 -8.89 -8.39
CA VAL A 111 -16.18 -8.19 -8.17
C VAL A 111 -16.72 -7.60 -9.48
N ALA A 112 -15.83 -7.17 -10.37
CA ALA A 112 -16.19 -6.53 -11.64
C ALA A 112 -16.86 -7.49 -12.63
N GLY A 113 -16.54 -8.78 -12.59
CA GLY A 113 -17.09 -9.78 -13.50
C GLY A 113 -16.89 -9.41 -14.98
N ALA A 114 -17.97 -9.24 -15.74
CA ALA A 114 -17.92 -8.88 -17.15
C ALA A 114 -17.64 -7.38 -17.41
N ASP A 115 -17.92 -6.51 -16.43
CA ASP A 115 -17.83 -5.05 -16.55
C ASP A 115 -16.53 -4.46 -15.97
N VAL A 116 -15.40 -5.11 -16.20
CA VAL A 116 -14.08 -4.73 -15.62
C VAL A 116 -13.75 -3.27 -15.93
N GLN A 117 -13.98 -2.82 -17.16
CA GLN A 117 -13.66 -1.45 -17.56
C GLN A 117 -14.43 -0.40 -16.72
N ARG A 118 -15.72 -0.62 -16.50
CA ARG A 118 -16.56 0.27 -15.69
C ARG A 118 -16.11 0.27 -14.23
N ALA A 119 -15.80 -0.90 -13.69
CA ALA A 119 -15.30 -1.05 -12.33
C ALA A 119 -13.95 -0.34 -12.11
N VAL A 120 -13.02 -0.45 -13.06
CA VAL A 120 -11.73 0.24 -13.03
C VAL A 120 -11.90 1.76 -13.08
N ILE A 121 -12.80 2.27 -13.95
CA ILE A 121 -13.08 3.72 -14.02
C ILE A 121 -13.65 4.22 -12.68
N GLN A 122 -14.62 3.52 -12.10
CA GLN A 122 -15.20 3.89 -10.81
C GLN A 122 -14.16 3.83 -9.69
N ALA A 123 -13.33 2.78 -9.64
CA ALA A 123 -12.25 2.65 -8.68
C ALA A 123 -11.24 3.80 -8.80
N SER A 124 -10.87 4.19 -10.02
CA SER A 124 -9.97 5.31 -10.27
C SER A 124 -10.56 6.65 -9.84
N LEU A 125 -11.83 6.91 -10.12
CA LEU A 125 -12.50 8.12 -9.63
C LEU A 125 -12.55 8.19 -8.10
N CYS A 126 -12.87 7.08 -7.44
CA CYS A 126 -12.80 6.98 -5.98
C CYS A 126 -11.37 7.17 -5.48
N GLN A 127 -10.38 6.56 -6.14
CA GLN A 127 -8.97 6.70 -5.78
C GLN A 127 -8.55 8.16 -5.78
N PHE A 128 -8.68 8.86 -6.91
CA PHE A 128 -8.25 10.24 -7.01
C PHE A 128 -9.06 11.17 -6.11
N GLY A 129 -10.38 10.96 -6.01
CA GLY A 129 -11.24 11.75 -5.13
C GLY A 129 -10.82 11.65 -3.66
N PHE A 130 -10.69 10.45 -3.13
CA PHE A 130 -10.24 10.25 -1.74
C PHE A 130 -8.79 10.65 -1.51
N GLN A 131 -7.93 10.51 -2.51
CA GLN A 131 -6.53 10.93 -2.41
C GLN A 131 -6.41 12.45 -2.30
N ILE A 132 -7.19 13.21 -3.07
CA ILE A 132 -7.25 14.68 -2.96
C ILE A 132 -7.74 15.10 -1.57
N LEU A 133 -8.79 14.46 -1.05
CA LEU A 133 -9.26 14.72 0.32
C LEU A 133 -8.15 14.42 1.35
N GLY A 134 -7.40 13.34 1.15
CA GLY A 134 -6.25 12.99 1.98
C GLY A 134 -5.15 14.06 1.94
N TYR A 135 -4.78 14.54 0.76
CA TYR A 135 -3.82 15.62 0.61
C TYR A 135 -4.28 16.92 1.30
N SER A 136 -5.55 17.30 1.10
CA SER A 136 -6.13 18.50 1.69
C SER A 136 -6.12 18.43 3.22
N PHE A 137 -6.49 17.28 3.80
CA PHE A 137 -6.47 17.07 5.23
C PHE A 137 -5.03 17.10 5.79
N ALA A 138 -4.10 16.47 5.10
CA ALA A 138 -2.69 16.47 5.51
C ALA A 138 -2.03 17.86 5.41
N GLY A 139 -2.53 18.74 4.53
CA GLY A 139 -2.11 20.14 4.46
C GLY A 139 -2.37 20.94 5.74
N LEU A 140 -3.19 20.43 6.66
CA LEU A 140 -3.45 21.01 7.97
C LEU A 140 -2.41 20.58 9.03
N ALA A 141 -1.31 19.92 8.63
CA ALA A 141 -0.29 19.42 9.57
C ALA A 141 0.32 20.51 10.45
N ASP A 142 0.49 21.72 9.91
CA ASP A 142 1.03 22.86 10.66
C ASP A 142 0.08 23.36 11.76
N THR A 143 -1.23 23.16 11.60
CA THR A 143 -2.25 23.67 12.53
C THR A 143 -2.74 22.62 13.51
N LEU A 144 -2.91 21.37 13.05
CA LEU A 144 -3.44 20.26 13.85
C LEU A 144 -2.35 19.45 14.55
N GLY A 145 -1.11 19.49 14.04
CA GLY A 145 -0.04 18.59 14.44
C GLY A 145 -0.02 17.31 13.62
N ALA A 146 1.19 16.79 13.37
CA ALA A 146 1.39 15.56 12.60
C ALA A 146 0.79 14.34 13.30
N GLU A 147 0.80 14.31 14.63
CA GLU A 147 0.29 13.21 15.44
C GLU A 147 -1.18 12.93 15.16
N ILE A 148 -2.00 14.01 15.11
CA ILE A 148 -3.44 13.89 14.85
C ILE A 148 -3.67 13.33 13.46
N ILE A 149 -2.94 13.80 12.46
CA ILE A 149 -3.08 13.33 11.08
C ILE A 149 -2.68 11.86 10.95
N LEU A 150 -1.59 11.45 11.61
CA LEU A 150 -1.15 10.06 11.65
C LEU A 150 -2.16 9.15 12.34
N VAL A 151 -2.79 9.61 13.43
CA VAL A 151 -3.85 8.86 14.11
C VAL A 151 -5.08 8.74 13.20
N VAL A 152 -5.51 9.81 12.53
CA VAL A 152 -6.63 9.76 11.58
C VAL A 152 -6.30 8.84 10.41
N GLN A 153 -5.09 8.91 9.87
CA GLN A 153 -4.60 8.00 8.82
C GLN A 153 -4.72 6.54 9.26
N SER A 154 -4.26 6.24 10.47
CA SER A 154 -4.37 4.89 11.05
C SER A 154 -5.81 4.44 11.17
N LEU A 155 -6.70 5.27 11.71
CA LEU A 155 -8.12 4.95 11.84
C LEU A 155 -8.77 4.66 10.49
N VAL A 156 -8.48 5.45 9.46
CA VAL A 156 -8.96 5.23 8.09
C VAL A 156 -8.47 3.88 7.54
N LEU A 157 -7.19 3.53 7.80
CA LEU A 157 -6.63 2.25 7.38
C LEU A 157 -7.28 1.08 8.15
N LEU A 158 -7.45 1.20 9.46
CA LEU A 158 -8.07 0.16 10.28
C LEU A 158 -9.56 -0.06 9.93
N LEU A 159 -10.30 1.00 9.62
CA LEU A 159 -11.65 0.89 9.06
C LEU A 159 -11.65 0.11 7.74
N GLY A 160 -10.61 0.23 6.94
CA GLY A 160 -10.44 -0.57 5.72
C GLY A 160 -10.32 -2.07 5.98
N VAL A 161 -9.74 -2.47 7.12
CA VAL A 161 -9.67 -3.91 7.53
C VAL A 161 -11.09 -4.45 7.73
N TRP A 162 -11.93 -3.71 8.44
CA TRP A 162 -13.32 -4.09 8.67
C TRP A 162 -14.09 -4.24 7.33
N ALA A 163 -13.86 -3.33 6.37
CA ALA A 163 -14.46 -3.43 5.06
C ALA A 163 -14.03 -4.70 4.31
N TYR A 164 -12.75 -5.08 4.36
CA TYR A 164 -12.28 -6.34 3.76
C TYR A 164 -12.87 -7.57 4.44
N MET A 165 -13.08 -7.54 5.76
CA MET A 165 -13.70 -8.64 6.48
C MET A 165 -15.16 -8.88 6.09
N GLN A 166 -15.87 -7.87 5.62
CA GLN A 166 -17.25 -7.99 5.14
C GLN A 166 -17.38 -8.58 3.73
N LEU A 167 -16.30 -8.59 2.94
CA LEU A 167 -16.32 -9.20 1.63
C LEU A 167 -16.51 -10.71 1.77
N ARG A 168 -17.31 -11.32 0.91
CA ARG A 168 -17.40 -12.78 0.82
C ARG A 168 -16.05 -13.37 0.41
N GLU A 169 -15.68 -14.49 1.00
CA GLU A 169 -14.49 -15.22 0.53
C GLU A 169 -14.70 -15.64 -0.91
N VAL A 170 -13.86 -15.08 -1.77
CA VAL A 170 -13.70 -15.62 -3.11
C VAL A 170 -12.84 -16.85 -2.94
N THR A 171 -13.41 -18.03 -3.22
CA THR A 171 -12.67 -19.29 -3.19
C THR A 171 -11.40 -19.10 -4.05
N PRO A 172 -10.21 -19.35 -3.51
CA PRO A 172 -9.02 -19.32 -4.33
C PRO A 172 -9.27 -20.22 -5.53
N ARG A 173 -9.06 -19.72 -6.73
CA ARG A 173 -9.08 -20.58 -7.90
C ARG A 173 -7.94 -21.54 -7.70
N VAL A 174 -8.25 -22.73 -7.19
CA VAL A 174 -7.31 -23.82 -7.14
C VAL A 174 -6.81 -23.95 -8.57
N ALA A 175 -5.58 -23.50 -8.80
CA ALA A 175 -4.90 -23.78 -10.05
C ALA A 175 -5.04 -25.28 -10.21
N SER A 176 -5.72 -25.70 -11.28
CA SER A 176 -5.96 -27.11 -11.61
C SER A 176 -4.68 -27.88 -11.31
N GLU A 177 -4.81 -28.92 -10.51
CA GLU A 177 -3.74 -29.88 -10.16
C GLU A 177 -3.06 -30.36 -11.43
N GLY A 178 -2.02 -29.69 -11.86
CA GLY A 178 -1.29 -30.01 -13.09
C GLY A 178 -0.18 -29.02 -13.44
N ALA A 179 -0.15 -27.85 -12.86
CA ALA A 179 0.88 -26.84 -13.13
C ALA A 179 1.60 -26.41 -11.84
N GLN A 180 2.40 -27.32 -11.27
CA GLN A 180 3.63 -26.91 -10.61
C GLN A 180 4.63 -26.47 -11.70
N GLU A 181 4.24 -25.54 -12.55
CA GLU A 181 5.22 -24.79 -13.29
C GLU A 181 5.96 -23.94 -12.29
N ASP A 182 7.25 -24.23 -12.17
CA ASP A 182 8.19 -23.52 -11.34
C ASP A 182 8.01 -22.02 -11.62
N VAL A 183 7.83 -21.21 -10.58
CA VAL A 183 7.63 -19.75 -10.70
C VAL A 183 8.69 -19.14 -11.61
N LEU A 184 9.88 -19.75 -11.64
CA LEU A 184 10.98 -19.37 -12.52
C LEU A 184 10.67 -19.63 -14.01
N THR A 185 10.03 -20.75 -14.34
CA THR A 185 9.62 -21.09 -15.71
C THR A 185 8.55 -20.14 -16.22
N SER A 186 7.55 -19.84 -15.40
CA SER A 186 6.48 -18.87 -15.76
C SER A 186 7.02 -17.45 -15.96
N LEU A 187 8.02 -17.04 -15.16
CA LEU A 187 8.70 -15.75 -15.32
C LEU A 187 9.56 -15.71 -16.59
N LEU A 188 10.26 -16.81 -16.90
CA LEU A 188 11.08 -16.92 -18.12
C LEU A 188 10.21 -16.93 -19.38
N ASP A 189 9.08 -17.62 -19.36
CA ASP A 189 8.15 -17.67 -20.48
C ASP A 189 7.44 -16.31 -20.68
N GLY A 190 7.07 -15.64 -19.60
CA GLY A 190 6.57 -14.27 -19.65
C GLY A 190 7.58 -13.30 -20.26
N ALA A 191 8.84 -13.35 -19.82
CA ALA A 191 9.92 -12.53 -20.36
C ALA A 191 10.19 -12.87 -21.83
N ARG A 192 10.18 -14.15 -22.20
CA ARG A 192 10.39 -14.61 -23.59
C ARG A 192 9.29 -14.14 -24.53
N THR A 193 8.03 -14.16 -24.05
CA THR A 193 6.87 -13.68 -24.82
C THR A 193 6.96 -12.19 -25.10
N VAL A 194 7.41 -11.38 -24.12
CA VAL A 194 7.62 -9.93 -24.30
C VAL A 194 8.77 -9.63 -25.27
N ILE A 195 9.84 -10.42 -25.23
CA ILE A 195 11.01 -10.21 -26.11
C ILE A 195 10.75 -10.70 -27.54
N SER A 196 9.88 -11.72 -27.70
CA SER A 196 9.61 -12.36 -29.00
C SER A 196 8.46 -11.68 -29.78
N ASN A 197 7.78 -10.72 -29.21
CA ASN A 197 6.67 -10.00 -29.87
C ASN A 197 7.12 -8.58 -30.17
N PRO A 198 7.56 -8.24 -31.42
CA PRO A 198 8.01 -6.91 -31.81
C PRO A 198 6.88 -5.89 -31.88
#